data_a0edeabcd0c7ebdd4316e0fbd2d59f26
#
_entry.id   a0edeabcd0c7ebdd4316e0fbd2d59f26
#
_cell.length_a   1.000
_cell.length_b   1.000
_cell.length_c   1.000
_cell.angle_alpha   90.00
_cell.angle_beta   90.00
_cell.angle_gamma   90.00
#
_symmetry.space_group_name_H-M   'P 1'
#
loop_
_entity.id
_entity.type
_entity.pdbx_description
1 polymer ?
#
loop_
_entity_poly.entity_id
_entity_poly.type
_entity_poly.pdbx_seq_one_letter_code
_entity_poly.pdbx_strand_id
1 'polypeptide(L)'
;MKLQTSTYSQAINQALDQSMKIDKNVKIFGQLVDYKPGVFGTTSGLVEKYGKERVQDFPVAESLMTSMSIGMALNNKNKVILVHHRIDFMMYAMDAIVNWMSLWRFKSYSDTSLSITIRAIVGKGWGQGPQHSKSMHSWFANLPGINVVMPSSPFDAKGLLIESIFSKIPTIIIEHRSLFNDKQKIPQDPYRIPFGKANIICYGNHITLICIGYMSKLAIDVSKYFKSIYQINIEIIDVRTLTPLDKNTLIKSFKKTKKALILDPTWKSYGASSEIISVLQKHIQNNKSYSLDRISYPDSHTPMSQKLEKKFYIDKNLIIKKIKKILKIK
;
A
#
# COMPACT_ATOMS: atom_id res chain seq x y z
N MET A 1 -18.46 9.50 -16.97
CA MET A 1 -16.98 9.51 -16.81
C MET A 1 -16.35 8.71 -17.93
N LYS A 2 -15.42 9.30 -18.67
CA LYS A 2 -14.70 8.60 -19.74
C LYS A 2 -13.66 7.68 -19.10
N LEU A 3 -13.67 6.39 -19.48
CA LEU A 3 -12.74 5.37 -18.94
C LEU A 3 -11.62 5.10 -19.94
N GLN A 4 -10.45 4.79 -19.43
CA GLN A 4 -9.29 4.32 -20.23
C GLN A 4 -8.63 3.13 -19.56
N THR A 5 -8.07 2.21 -20.36
CA THR A 5 -7.25 1.12 -19.83
C THR A 5 -5.87 1.65 -19.50
N SER A 6 -5.46 1.48 -18.25
CA SER A 6 -4.13 1.91 -17.77
C SER A 6 -3.48 0.80 -16.97
N THR A 7 -2.16 0.71 -17.06
CA THR A 7 -1.38 -0.10 -16.12
C THR A 7 -1.30 0.59 -14.77
N TYR A 8 -0.91 -0.12 -13.74
CA TYR A 8 -0.69 0.46 -12.40
C TYR A 8 0.36 1.58 -12.45
N SER A 9 1.49 1.39 -13.17
CA SER A 9 2.51 2.41 -13.32
C SER A 9 2.00 3.63 -14.10
N GLN A 10 1.20 3.44 -15.15
CA GLN A 10 0.56 4.53 -15.89
C GLN A 10 -0.47 5.28 -15.02
N ALA A 11 -1.20 4.59 -14.15
CA ALA A 11 -2.14 5.20 -13.22
C ALA A 11 -1.43 6.13 -12.22
N ILE A 12 -0.23 5.74 -11.74
CA ILE A 12 0.64 6.59 -10.92
C ILE A 12 1.11 7.81 -11.71
N ASN A 13 1.61 7.62 -12.94
CA ASN A 13 2.06 8.72 -13.79
C ASN A 13 0.93 9.73 -14.03
N GLN A 14 -0.28 9.26 -14.35
CA GLN A 14 -1.45 10.11 -14.51
C GLN A 14 -1.80 10.88 -13.24
N ALA A 15 -1.70 10.24 -12.06
CA ALA A 15 -1.97 10.91 -10.78
C ALA A 15 -0.98 12.06 -10.55
N LEU A 16 0.30 11.83 -10.83
CA LEU A 16 1.35 12.84 -10.72
C LEU A 16 1.14 13.98 -11.72
N ASP A 17 0.94 13.65 -13.00
CA ASP A 17 0.70 14.65 -14.07
C ASP A 17 -0.52 15.52 -13.76
N GLN A 18 -1.63 14.91 -13.39
CA GLN A 18 -2.87 15.62 -13.08
C GLN A 18 -2.73 16.49 -11.83
N SER A 19 -2.05 16.01 -10.81
CA SER A 19 -1.81 16.79 -9.59
C SER A 19 -0.91 18.00 -9.86
N MET A 20 0.15 17.84 -10.67
CA MET A 20 1.05 18.92 -11.08
C MET A 20 0.37 19.95 -11.99
N LYS A 21 -0.61 19.51 -12.78
CA LYS A 21 -1.43 20.40 -13.61
C LYS A 21 -2.41 21.22 -12.77
N ILE A 22 -3.01 20.61 -11.73
CA ILE A 22 -3.98 21.26 -10.83
C ILE A 22 -3.29 22.30 -9.95
N ASP A 23 -2.08 22.00 -9.44
CA ASP A 23 -1.39 22.87 -8.50
C ASP A 23 0.11 23.00 -8.88
N LYS A 24 0.54 24.25 -9.17
CA LYS A 24 1.92 24.56 -9.50
C LYS A 24 2.93 24.30 -8.38
N ASN A 25 2.44 24.18 -7.14
CA ASN A 25 3.28 23.92 -5.97
C ASN A 25 3.50 22.42 -5.71
N VAL A 26 2.94 21.54 -6.52
CA VAL A 26 3.26 20.11 -6.49
C VAL A 26 4.63 19.88 -7.09
N LYS A 27 5.52 19.25 -6.33
CA LYS A 27 6.91 18.98 -6.71
C LYS A 27 7.25 17.52 -6.45
N ILE A 28 8.08 16.95 -7.31
CA ILE A 28 8.52 15.53 -7.24
C ILE A 28 10.04 15.52 -7.09
N PHE A 29 10.50 14.89 -6.02
CA PHE A 29 11.90 14.68 -5.73
C PHE A 29 12.18 13.20 -5.43
N GLY A 30 13.41 12.79 -5.57
CA GLY A 30 13.81 11.46 -5.15
C GLY A 30 14.81 10.80 -6.09
N GLN A 31 14.82 9.49 -6.08
CA GLN A 31 15.79 8.70 -6.83
C GLN A 31 15.26 8.38 -8.23
N LEU A 32 16.01 8.70 -9.27
CA LEU A 32 15.73 8.43 -10.69
C LEU A 32 14.37 8.99 -11.17
N VAL A 33 13.92 10.12 -10.62
CA VAL A 33 12.62 10.71 -10.98
C VAL A 33 12.69 11.54 -12.27
N ASP A 34 13.85 12.11 -12.61
CA ASP A 34 14.09 12.86 -13.86
C ASP A 34 14.79 12.01 -14.94
N TYR A 35 15.11 10.75 -14.63
CA TYR A 35 15.64 9.79 -15.60
C TYR A 35 14.62 9.54 -16.71
N LYS A 36 15.00 9.82 -17.96
CA LYS A 36 14.08 9.88 -19.11
C LYS A 36 13.13 8.69 -19.27
N PRO A 37 13.54 7.42 -19.16
CA PRO A 37 12.61 6.30 -19.18
C PRO A 37 11.72 6.20 -17.92
N GLY A 38 12.13 6.90 -16.83
CA GLY A 38 11.56 6.70 -15.49
C GLY A 38 11.78 5.29 -14.96
N VAL A 39 11.97 5.12 -13.68
CA VAL A 39 11.96 3.77 -13.11
C VAL A 39 10.53 3.26 -13.11
N PHE A 40 10.30 2.17 -13.85
CA PHE A 40 8.98 1.59 -14.09
C PHE A 40 7.96 2.51 -14.78
N GLY A 41 8.41 3.60 -15.41
CA GLY A 41 7.54 4.52 -16.14
C GLY A 41 6.65 5.43 -15.28
N THR A 42 6.82 5.43 -13.95
CA THR A 42 5.93 6.19 -13.07
C THR A 42 6.11 7.70 -13.12
N THR A 43 7.28 8.17 -13.55
CA THR A 43 7.62 9.61 -13.69
C THR A 43 8.01 10.00 -15.11
N SER A 44 7.90 9.08 -16.07
CA SER A 44 8.28 9.32 -17.47
C SER A 44 7.56 10.55 -18.06
N GLY A 45 8.32 11.44 -18.74
CA GLY A 45 7.80 12.61 -19.41
C GLY A 45 7.46 13.80 -18.50
N LEU A 46 7.58 13.65 -17.17
CA LEU A 46 7.20 14.72 -16.25
C LEU A 46 8.24 15.84 -16.18
N VAL A 47 9.53 15.51 -16.24
CA VAL A 47 10.58 16.54 -16.23
C VAL A 47 10.56 17.38 -17.49
N GLU A 48 10.31 16.78 -18.66
CA GLU A 48 10.17 17.50 -19.93
C GLU A 48 8.98 18.46 -19.92
N LYS A 49 7.91 18.07 -19.21
CA LYS A 49 6.66 18.85 -19.16
C LYS A 49 6.67 19.95 -18.11
N TYR A 50 7.29 19.71 -16.96
CA TYR A 50 7.18 20.59 -15.79
C TYR A 50 8.50 21.24 -15.37
N GLY A 51 9.63 20.85 -15.98
CA GLY A 51 10.96 21.38 -15.70
C GLY A 51 11.60 20.80 -14.44
N LYS A 52 12.94 20.97 -14.35
CA LYS A 52 13.76 20.46 -13.24
C LYS A 52 13.47 21.12 -11.89
N GLU A 53 12.90 22.31 -11.87
CA GLU A 53 12.49 22.96 -10.60
C GLU A 53 11.34 22.23 -9.90
N ARG A 54 10.59 21.42 -10.65
CA ARG A 54 9.44 20.68 -10.13
C ARG A 54 9.62 19.16 -10.14
N VAL A 55 10.53 18.64 -10.97
CA VAL A 55 10.86 17.21 -11.04
C VAL A 55 12.37 17.09 -11.07
N GLN A 56 12.96 16.62 -9.96
CA GLN A 56 14.41 16.62 -9.82
C GLN A 56 14.90 15.40 -9.04
N ASP A 57 15.95 14.76 -9.56
CA ASP A 57 16.70 13.74 -8.86
C ASP A 57 17.45 14.33 -7.66
N PHE A 58 17.48 13.57 -6.59
CA PHE A 58 18.37 13.80 -5.47
C PHE A 58 19.47 12.74 -5.45
N PRO A 59 20.65 13.07 -4.89
CA PRO A 59 21.66 12.06 -4.59
C PRO A 59 21.08 10.91 -3.76
N VAL A 60 21.64 9.71 -3.91
CA VAL A 60 21.25 8.55 -3.12
C VAL A 60 21.73 8.74 -1.67
N ALA A 61 20.97 9.52 -0.92
CA ALA A 61 21.19 9.88 0.47
C ALA A 61 19.82 10.05 1.17
N GLU A 62 19.20 8.93 1.53
CA GLU A 62 17.79 8.86 1.94
C GLU A 62 17.47 9.78 3.12
N SER A 63 18.36 9.91 4.10
CA SER A 63 18.21 10.83 5.23
C SER A 63 18.18 12.27 4.77
N LEU A 64 19.13 12.68 3.92
CA LEU A 64 19.23 14.04 3.41
C LEU A 64 18.00 14.40 2.58
N MET A 65 17.64 13.58 1.58
CA MET A 65 16.53 13.86 0.68
C MET A 65 15.19 13.93 1.43
N THR A 66 15.01 13.12 2.49
CA THR A 66 13.81 13.16 3.30
C THR A 66 13.77 14.44 4.17
N SER A 67 14.88 14.81 4.81
CA SER A 67 14.96 16.03 5.63
C SER A 67 14.77 17.30 4.78
N MET A 68 15.37 17.35 3.58
CA MET A 68 15.16 18.45 2.64
C MET A 68 13.69 18.55 2.22
N SER A 69 13.05 17.41 1.92
CA SER A 69 11.63 17.36 1.53
C SER A 69 10.72 17.87 2.65
N ILE A 70 11.04 17.56 3.91
CA ILE A 70 10.33 18.09 5.08
C ILE A 70 10.47 19.63 5.11
N GLY A 71 11.71 20.14 5.04
CA GLY A 71 11.97 21.57 5.02
C GLY A 71 11.22 22.31 3.91
N MET A 72 11.19 21.72 2.70
CA MET A 72 10.47 22.29 1.56
C MET A 72 8.95 22.32 1.73
N ALA A 73 8.37 21.38 2.47
CA ALA A 73 6.94 21.31 2.71
C ALA A 73 6.49 22.24 3.86
N LEU A 74 7.41 22.75 4.69
CA LEU A 74 7.09 23.59 5.84
C LEU A 74 6.52 24.97 5.50
N ASN A 75 6.66 25.43 4.27
CA ASN A 75 6.13 26.72 3.83
C ASN A 75 4.61 26.73 3.58
N ASN A 76 3.90 25.64 3.91
CA ASN A 76 2.45 25.43 3.70
C ASN A 76 1.96 25.56 2.24
N LYS A 77 2.83 25.85 1.30
CA LYS A 77 2.48 26.00 -0.12
C LYS A 77 2.85 24.74 -0.90
N ASN A 78 4.08 24.24 -0.70
CA ASN A 78 4.57 23.09 -1.44
C ASN A 78 3.90 21.79 -1.01
N LYS A 79 3.56 20.98 -1.98
CA LYS A 79 3.15 19.58 -1.85
C LYS A 79 4.26 18.72 -2.41
N VAL A 80 5.00 18.07 -1.54
CA VAL A 80 6.22 17.36 -1.90
C VAL A 80 5.93 15.88 -2.06
N ILE A 81 6.27 15.34 -3.22
CA ILE A 81 6.27 13.90 -3.47
C ILE A 81 7.72 13.45 -3.47
N LEU A 82 8.05 12.56 -2.55
CA LEU A 82 9.38 12.00 -2.40
C LEU A 82 9.37 10.52 -2.81
N VAL A 83 10.25 10.14 -3.73
CA VAL A 83 10.32 8.77 -4.27
C VAL A 83 11.55 8.06 -3.75
N HIS A 84 11.33 6.97 -2.98
CA HIS A 84 12.37 6.06 -2.51
C HIS A 84 12.40 4.75 -3.32
N HIS A 85 13.51 4.46 -3.92
CA HIS A 85 13.80 3.18 -4.56
C HIS A 85 14.86 2.42 -3.73
N ARG A 86 14.47 1.79 -2.64
CA ARG A 86 13.24 1.11 -2.19
C ARG A 86 12.93 1.42 -0.73
N ILE A 87 11.81 0.83 -0.25
CA ILE A 87 11.45 0.89 1.18
C ILE A 87 12.57 0.39 2.08
N ASP A 88 13.35 -0.59 1.64
CA ASP A 88 14.49 -1.15 2.36
C ASP A 88 15.53 -0.09 2.74
N PHE A 89 15.84 0.83 1.82
CA PHE A 89 16.82 1.90 2.04
C PHE A 89 16.21 3.15 2.68
N MET A 90 14.90 3.31 2.58
CA MET A 90 14.19 4.38 3.31
C MET A 90 14.42 4.28 4.84
N MET A 91 14.90 3.14 5.33
CA MET A 91 15.30 2.97 6.73
C MET A 91 16.43 3.92 7.15
N TYR A 92 17.30 4.39 6.24
CA TYR A 92 18.28 5.42 6.54
C TYR A 92 17.65 6.79 6.85
N ALA A 93 16.38 7.00 6.48
CA ALA A 93 15.64 8.23 6.75
C ALA A 93 14.74 8.14 8.00
N MET A 94 14.88 7.10 8.84
CA MET A 94 13.98 6.89 9.98
C MET A 94 13.99 8.04 10.98
N ASP A 95 15.12 8.69 11.22
CA ASP A 95 15.15 9.89 12.08
C ASP A 95 14.24 11.00 11.51
N ALA A 96 14.41 11.31 10.24
CA ALA A 96 13.60 12.33 9.57
C ALA A 96 12.10 11.97 9.59
N ILE A 97 11.76 10.70 9.40
CA ILE A 97 10.37 10.23 9.39
C ILE A 97 9.77 10.24 10.81
N VAL A 98 10.48 9.66 11.78
CA VAL A 98 9.96 9.46 13.16
C VAL A 98 10.03 10.75 13.98
N ASN A 99 11.17 11.43 13.97
CA ASN A 99 11.43 12.55 14.90
C ASN A 99 11.04 13.91 14.33
N TRP A 100 10.76 14.00 13.01
CA TRP A 100 10.37 15.26 12.35
C TRP A 100 9.03 15.14 11.64
N MET A 101 8.91 14.30 10.62
CA MET A 101 7.71 14.25 9.79
C MET A 101 6.46 13.84 10.59
N SER A 102 6.55 12.78 11.40
CA SER A 102 5.41 12.28 12.17
C SER A 102 5.03 13.21 13.33
N LEU A 103 6.02 13.88 13.93
CA LEU A 103 5.83 14.73 15.10
C LEU A 103 5.55 16.20 14.77
N TRP A 104 5.76 16.63 13.52
CA TRP A 104 5.75 18.05 13.17
C TRP A 104 4.50 18.78 13.65
N ARG A 105 3.33 18.23 13.33
CA ARG A 105 2.04 18.83 13.71
C ARG A 105 1.86 18.93 15.23
N PHE A 106 2.38 17.99 15.97
CA PHE A 106 2.33 17.98 17.44
C PHE A 106 3.29 19.01 18.02
N LYS A 107 4.54 19.07 17.52
CA LYS A 107 5.57 20.00 18.01
C LYS A 107 5.29 21.45 17.66
N SER A 108 4.75 21.73 16.48
CA SER A 108 4.59 23.10 15.99
C SER A 108 3.43 23.85 16.62
N TYR A 109 2.55 23.19 17.36
CA TYR A 109 1.30 23.76 17.93
C TYR A 109 0.49 24.56 16.90
N SER A 110 0.70 24.33 15.63
CA SER A 110 0.11 25.12 14.56
C SER A 110 -0.73 24.26 13.63
N ASP A 111 -1.67 24.90 12.94
CA ASP A 111 -2.37 24.32 11.80
C ASP A 111 -1.46 24.11 10.58
N THR A 112 -0.14 24.18 10.79
CA THR A 112 0.84 24.01 9.71
C THR A 112 0.72 22.62 9.15
N SER A 113 0.21 22.55 7.92
CA SER A 113 0.13 21.28 7.19
C SER A 113 1.51 20.86 6.73
N LEU A 114 1.80 19.58 6.83
CA LEU A 114 3.00 19.00 6.23
C LEU A 114 2.57 18.09 5.06
N SER A 115 2.40 18.70 3.90
CA SER A 115 1.96 17.98 2.69
C SER A 115 3.12 17.23 2.03
N ILE A 116 3.49 16.09 2.61
CA ILE A 116 4.50 15.18 2.06
C ILE A 116 3.86 13.84 1.72
N THR A 117 4.12 13.38 0.51
CA THR A 117 3.78 12.02 0.07
C THR A 117 5.06 11.27 -0.24
N ILE A 118 5.40 10.29 0.59
CA ILE A 118 6.51 9.38 0.31
C ILE A 118 5.97 8.18 -0.48
N ARG A 119 6.53 7.94 -1.67
CA ARG A 119 6.30 6.73 -2.43
C ARG A 119 7.46 5.79 -2.19
N ALA A 120 7.17 4.59 -1.65
CA ALA A 120 8.16 3.58 -1.34
C ALA A 120 7.83 2.27 -2.05
N ILE A 121 8.80 1.71 -2.78
CA ILE A 121 8.58 0.51 -3.59
C ILE A 121 9.03 -0.73 -2.84
N VAL A 122 8.15 -1.74 -2.78
CA VAL A 122 8.48 -3.09 -2.29
C VAL A 122 8.90 -3.97 -3.46
N GLY A 123 10.11 -4.51 -3.39
CA GLY A 123 10.63 -5.48 -4.36
C GLY A 123 10.16 -6.90 -4.08
N LYS A 124 10.09 -7.71 -5.13
CA LYS A 124 9.84 -9.14 -5.05
C LYS A 124 10.35 -9.83 -6.30
N GLY A 125 10.96 -10.98 -6.12
CA GLY A 125 11.48 -11.77 -7.22
C GLY A 125 12.86 -11.30 -7.72
N TRP A 126 13.38 -11.99 -8.73
CA TRP A 126 14.65 -11.75 -9.40
C TRP A 126 15.90 -12.08 -8.55
N GLY A 127 15.77 -12.84 -7.48
CA GLY A 127 16.90 -13.21 -6.64
C GLY A 127 17.57 -12.04 -5.93
N GLN A 128 16.84 -10.95 -5.68
CA GLN A 128 17.39 -9.76 -5.02
C GLN A 128 17.65 -9.97 -3.54
N GLY A 129 17.14 -11.06 -2.98
CA GLY A 129 17.44 -11.52 -1.62
C GLY A 129 16.93 -10.59 -0.52
N PRO A 130 17.52 -10.72 0.67
CA PRO A 130 16.98 -10.07 1.88
C PRO A 130 17.08 -8.55 1.86
N GLN A 131 18.05 -8.00 1.14
CA GLN A 131 18.35 -6.56 1.18
C GLN A 131 17.37 -5.71 0.33
N HIS A 132 16.62 -6.32 -0.60
CA HIS A 132 15.79 -5.59 -1.56
C HIS A 132 14.35 -6.08 -1.62
N SER A 133 13.90 -6.85 -0.63
CA SER A 133 12.60 -7.55 -0.71
C SER A 133 11.79 -7.47 0.59
N LYS A 134 12.12 -6.53 1.47
CA LYS A 134 11.40 -6.37 2.74
C LYS A 134 10.05 -5.67 2.51
N SER A 135 9.06 -6.10 3.27
CA SER A 135 7.74 -5.45 3.33
C SER A 135 7.53 -4.94 4.74
N MET A 136 7.81 -3.65 4.95
CA MET A 136 7.96 -3.03 6.28
C MET A 136 6.79 -2.10 6.63
N HIS A 137 5.64 -2.30 6.01
CA HIS A 137 4.49 -1.41 6.18
C HIS A 137 4.01 -1.29 7.63
N SER A 138 4.13 -2.34 8.44
CA SER A 138 3.75 -2.30 9.86
C SER A 138 4.63 -1.38 10.70
N TRP A 139 5.90 -1.16 10.34
CA TRP A 139 6.78 -0.22 11.03
C TRP A 139 6.27 1.21 10.93
N PHE A 140 5.79 1.59 9.75
CA PHE A 140 5.24 2.92 9.52
C PHE A 140 3.82 3.06 10.02
N ALA A 141 3.00 2.00 9.93
CA ALA A 141 1.63 2.01 10.44
C ALA A 141 1.56 2.16 11.98
N ASN A 142 2.64 1.87 12.68
CA ASN A 142 2.76 2.09 14.13
C ASN A 142 3.06 3.55 14.52
N LEU A 143 3.45 4.40 13.56
CA LEU A 143 3.81 5.79 13.84
C LEU A 143 2.57 6.70 13.86
N PRO A 144 2.30 7.43 14.97
CA PRO A 144 1.27 8.45 14.99
C PRO A 144 1.61 9.61 14.04
N GLY A 145 0.60 10.30 13.52
CA GLY A 145 0.79 11.53 12.73
C GLY A 145 1.08 11.33 11.26
N ILE A 146 1.11 10.08 10.76
CA ILE A 146 1.26 9.76 9.34
C ILE A 146 0.17 8.78 8.87
N ASN A 147 -0.19 8.88 7.59
CA ASN A 147 -1.01 7.88 6.93
C ASN A 147 -0.14 6.84 6.23
N VAL A 148 -0.60 5.59 6.21
CA VAL A 148 0.08 4.51 5.48
C VAL A 148 -0.93 3.81 4.58
N VAL A 149 -0.67 3.80 3.28
CA VAL A 149 -1.56 3.24 2.28
C VAL A 149 -0.84 2.24 1.37
N MET A 150 -1.55 1.21 0.96
CA MET A 150 -1.03 0.13 0.11
C MET A 150 -2.01 -0.16 -1.02
N PRO A 151 -2.01 0.63 -2.11
CA PRO A 151 -2.91 0.41 -3.23
C PRO A 151 -2.68 -0.94 -3.89
N SER A 152 -3.77 -1.63 -4.26
CA SER A 152 -3.73 -2.96 -4.86
C SER A 152 -4.13 -3.01 -6.34
N SER A 153 -4.61 -1.90 -6.89
CA SER A 153 -5.09 -1.80 -8.26
C SER A 153 -4.71 -0.47 -8.92
N PRO A 154 -4.74 -0.36 -10.27
CA PRO A 154 -4.56 0.92 -10.96
C PRO A 154 -5.52 2.02 -10.50
N PHE A 155 -6.79 1.66 -10.23
CA PHE A 155 -7.78 2.59 -9.70
C PHE A 155 -7.36 3.13 -8.33
N ASP A 156 -6.96 2.24 -7.43
CA ASP A 156 -6.53 2.64 -6.08
C ASP A 156 -5.23 3.44 -6.13
N ALA A 157 -4.28 3.04 -6.97
CA ALA A 157 -3.00 3.74 -7.11
C ALA A 157 -3.19 5.21 -7.52
N LYS A 158 -4.04 5.48 -8.51
CA LYS A 158 -4.35 6.84 -8.94
C LYS A 158 -5.09 7.63 -7.86
N GLY A 159 -6.19 7.09 -7.35
CA GLY A 159 -7.07 7.82 -6.43
C GLY A 159 -6.44 8.08 -5.06
N LEU A 160 -5.72 7.10 -4.49
CA LEU A 160 -5.02 7.25 -3.21
C LEU A 160 -3.80 8.16 -3.33
N LEU A 161 -3.08 8.14 -4.47
CA LEU A 161 -1.94 9.03 -4.67
C LEU A 161 -2.40 10.49 -4.78
N ILE A 162 -3.46 10.78 -5.54
CA ILE A 162 -4.02 12.14 -5.61
C ILE A 162 -4.50 12.59 -4.22
N GLU A 163 -5.19 11.73 -3.47
CA GLU A 163 -5.60 12.04 -2.10
C GLU A 163 -4.41 12.36 -1.20
N SER A 164 -3.33 11.58 -1.31
CA SER A 164 -2.10 11.77 -0.52
C SER A 164 -1.43 13.11 -0.81
N ILE A 165 -1.32 13.49 -2.09
CA ILE A 165 -0.67 14.73 -2.52
C ILE A 165 -1.39 15.97 -1.96
N PHE A 166 -2.72 15.91 -1.89
CA PHE A 166 -3.52 17.01 -1.37
C PHE A 166 -3.90 16.87 0.11
N SER A 167 -3.38 15.85 0.79
CA SER A 167 -3.54 15.66 2.23
C SER A 167 -2.69 16.69 3.01
N LYS A 168 -3.22 17.13 4.14
CA LYS A 168 -2.48 17.93 5.14
C LYS A 168 -1.67 17.06 6.12
N ILE A 169 -1.83 15.76 6.05
CA ILE A 169 -1.15 14.78 6.90
C ILE A 169 -0.14 14.03 6.02
N PRO A 170 1.12 13.92 6.44
CA PRO A 170 2.12 13.14 5.73
C PRO A 170 1.63 11.73 5.42
N THR A 171 1.88 11.26 4.22
CA THR A 171 1.42 9.94 3.79
C THR A 171 2.55 9.12 3.18
N ILE A 172 2.68 7.86 3.60
CA ILE A 172 3.56 6.88 2.98
C ILE A 172 2.72 5.95 2.12
N ILE A 173 2.97 5.95 0.81
CA ILE A 173 2.36 5.03 -0.15
C ILE A 173 3.35 3.92 -0.43
N ILE A 174 2.95 2.69 -0.11
CA ILE A 174 3.78 1.51 -0.32
C ILE A 174 3.28 0.76 -1.55
N GLU A 175 4.09 0.78 -2.60
CA GLU A 175 3.78 0.24 -3.91
C GLU A 175 4.44 -1.10 -4.11
N HIS A 176 3.68 -2.14 -4.43
CA HIS A 176 4.25 -3.44 -4.69
C HIS A 176 4.53 -3.64 -6.17
N ARG A 177 5.79 -3.87 -6.51
CA ARG A 177 6.28 -3.96 -7.88
C ARG A 177 5.55 -4.98 -8.77
N SER A 178 5.09 -6.10 -8.20
CA SER A 178 4.37 -7.11 -8.98
C SER A 178 3.03 -6.62 -9.58
N LEU A 179 2.55 -5.44 -9.15
CA LEU A 179 1.32 -4.84 -9.65
C LEU A 179 1.54 -3.90 -10.85
N PHE A 180 2.78 -3.45 -11.11
CA PHE A 180 3.05 -2.34 -12.03
C PHE A 180 2.56 -2.56 -13.47
N ASN A 181 2.47 -3.81 -13.92
CA ASN A 181 1.95 -4.18 -15.23
C ASN A 181 0.46 -4.58 -15.22
N ASP A 182 -0.19 -4.59 -14.07
CA ASP A 182 -1.61 -4.92 -13.97
C ASP A 182 -2.45 -3.83 -14.63
N LYS A 183 -3.40 -4.24 -15.47
CA LYS A 183 -4.24 -3.34 -16.25
C LYS A 183 -5.66 -3.28 -15.70
N GLN A 184 -6.24 -2.09 -15.72
CA GLN A 184 -7.63 -1.85 -15.36
C GLN A 184 -8.20 -0.66 -16.14
N LYS A 185 -9.50 -0.67 -16.40
CA LYS A 185 -10.23 0.52 -16.88
C LYS A 185 -10.45 1.47 -15.72
N ILE A 186 -9.89 2.67 -15.80
CA ILE A 186 -9.98 3.71 -14.77
C ILE A 186 -10.49 5.03 -15.37
N PRO A 187 -11.07 5.94 -14.57
CA PRO A 187 -11.45 7.28 -15.04
C PRO A 187 -10.26 8.06 -15.60
N GLN A 188 -10.48 8.75 -16.72
CA GLN A 188 -9.47 9.65 -17.28
C GLN A 188 -9.27 10.88 -16.39
N ASP A 189 -10.35 11.44 -15.87
CA ASP A 189 -10.34 12.61 -14.99
C ASP A 189 -9.67 12.29 -13.62
N PRO A 190 -9.15 13.29 -12.91
CA PRO A 190 -8.66 13.12 -11.56
C PRO A 190 -9.81 12.76 -10.60
N TYR A 191 -9.54 11.85 -9.67
CA TYR A 191 -10.45 11.48 -8.59
C TYR A 191 -9.65 11.16 -7.34
N ARG A 192 -10.30 11.24 -6.19
CA ARG A 192 -9.70 10.92 -4.89
C ARG A 192 -10.40 9.74 -4.24
N ILE A 193 -9.63 8.94 -3.52
CA ILE A 193 -10.13 7.89 -2.65
C ILE A 193 -9.82 8.29 -1.21
N PRO A 194 -10.82 8.55 -0.36
CA PRO A 194 -10.58 8.99 1.00
C PRO A 194 -9.90 7.90 1.82
N PHE A 195 -8.99 8.30 2.70
CA PHE A 195 -8.35 7.39 3.64
C PHE A 195 -9.36 6.80 4.63
N GLY A 196 -9.04 5.62 5.18
CA GLY A 196 -9.91 4.92 6.10
C GLY A 196 -11.17 4.32 5.46
N LYS A 197 -11.13 4.07 4.14
CA LYS A 197 -12.18 3.41 3.37
C LYS A 197 -11.66 2.18 2.66
N ALA A 198 -11.93 1.02 3.22
CA ALA A 198 -11.65 -0.26 2.59
C ALA A 198 -12.56 -0.49 1.38
N ASN A 199 -12.12 -1.35 0.47
CA ASN A 199 -12.90 -1.72 -0.72
C ASN A 199 -13.39 -3.17 -0.63
N ILE A 200 -14.68 -3.39 -0.75
CA ILE A 200 -15.23 -4.74 -0.93
C ILE A 200 -15.14 -5.09 -2.41
N ILE A 201 -14.15 -5.88 -2.78
CA ILE A 201 -13.90 -6.30 -4.17
C ILE A 201 -14.92 -7.34 -4.62
N CYS A 202 -15.25 -8.28 -3.72
CA CYS A 202 -16.25 -9.32 -3.97
C CYS A 202 -17.13 -9.46 -2.74
N TYR A 203 -18.43 -9.57 -2.95
CA TYR A 203 -19.38 -9.88 -1.88
C TYR A 203 -19.49 -11.40 -1.66
N GLY A 204 -19.54 -11.82 -0.40
CA GLY A 204 -19.67 -13.21 -0.03
C GLY A 204 -20.22 -13.38 1.38
N ASN A 205 -20.57 -14.63 1.74
CA ASN A 205 -21.18 -14.95 3.03
C ASN A 205 -20.55 -16.16 3.75
N HIS A 206 -19.58 -16.84 3.12
CA HIS A 206 -18.98 -18.04 3.71
C HIS A 206 -17.72 -17.74 4.54
N ILE A 207 -16.88 -16.86 4.05
CA ILE A 207 -15.63 -16.42 4.68
C ILE A 207 -15.22 -15.06 4.13
N THR A 208 -14.59 -14.22 4.95
CA THR A 208 -13.98 -12.96 4.54
C THR A 208 -12.46 -13.13 4.37
N LEU A 209 -11.93 -12.77 3.21
CA LEU A 209 -10.50 -12.55 3.01
C LEU A 209 -10.21 -11.06 3.18
N ILE A 210 -9.41 -10.71 4.18
CA ILE A 210 -8.96 -9.34 4.43
C ILE A 210 -7.56 -9.22 3.87
N CYS A 211 -7.39 -8.40 2.83
CA CYS A 211 -6.19 -8.37 2.02
C CYS A 211 -5.45 -7.05 2.17
N ILE A 212 -4.13 -7.12 2.32
CA ILE A 212 -3.24 -5.97 2.37
C ILE A 212 -2.43 -5.92 1.07
N GLY A 213 -2.55 -4.79 0.34
CA GLY A 213 -1.82 -4.56 -0.90
C GLY A 213 -2.02 -5.66 -1.94
N TYR A 214 -0.95 -6.17 -2.55
CA TYR A 214 -1.02 -7.13 -3.67
C TYR A 214 -1.69 -8.47 -3.32
N MET A 215 -1.97 -8.76 -2.05
CA MET A 215 -2.72 -9.96 -1.65
C MET A 215 -4.14 -9.97 -2.21
N SER A 216 -4.72 -8.82 -2.50
CA SER A 216 -6.04 -8.70 -3.12
C SER A 216 -6.10 -9.41 -4.48
N LYS A 217 -5.03 -9.33 -5.26
CA LYS A 217 -4.91 -10.03 -6.56
C LYS A 217 -4.98 -11.55 -6.40
N LEU A 218 -4.23 -12.11 -5.44
CA LEU A 218 -4.25 -13.55 -5.16
C LEU A 218 -5.62 -14.00 -4.64
N ALA A 219 -6.25 -13.18 -3.79
CA ALA A 219 -7.56 -13.47 -3.23
C ALA A 219 -8.66 -13.56 -4.31
N ILE A 220 -8.61 -12.69 -5.32
CA ILE A 220 -9.57 -12.73 -6.46
C ILE A 220 -9.49 -14.08 -7.18
N ASP A 221 -8.29 -14.54 -7.50
CA ASP A 221 -8.11 -15.83 -8.19
C ASP A 221 -8.56 -17.00 -7.32
N VAL A 222 -8.28 -16.97 -6.03
CA VAL A 222 -8.74 -17.97 -5.06
C VAL A 222 -10.26 -17.98 -4.94
N SER A 223 -10.89 -16.80 -4.90
CA SER A 223 -12.35 -16.69 -4.87
C SER A 223 -13.02 -17.30 -6.09
N LYS A 224 -12.47 -17.07 -7.29
CA LYS A 224 -12.95 -17.71 -8.52
C LYS A 224 -12.88 -19.23 -8.44
N TYR A 225 -11.75 -19.77 -7.94
CA TYR A 225 -11.58 -21.21 -7.73
C TYR A 225 -12.65 -21.78 -6.78
N PHE A 226 -12.86 -21.17 -5.62
CA PHE A 226 -13.86 -21.67 -4.66
C PHE A 226 -15.29 -21.55 -5.18
N LYS A 227 -15.59 -20.51 -5.96
CA LYS A 227 -16.90 -20.37 -6.57
C LYS A 227 -17.16 -21.44 -7.62
N SER A 228 -16.18 -21.75 -8.47
CA SER A 228 -16.34 -22.74 -9.55
C SER A 228 -16.42 -24.18 -9.05
N ILE A 229 -15.61 -24.55 -8.05
CA ILE A 229 -15.48 -25.96 -7.62
C ILE A 229 -16.44 -26.27 -6.45
N TYR A 230 -16.62 -25.33 -5.51
CA TYR A 230 -17.33 -25.60 -4.25
C TYR A 230 -18.62 -24.77 -4.10
N GLN A 231 -18.96 -23.91 -5.06
CA GLN A 231 -20.09 -22.97 -4.99
C GLN A 231 -20.01 -22.05 -3.75
N ILE A 232 -18.80 -21.76 -3.28
CA ILE A 232 -18.53 -20.95 -2.12
C ILE A 232 -18.26 -19.50 -2.54
N ASN A 233 -19.05 -18.57 -2.00
CA ASN A 233 -18.88 -17.15 -2.20
C ASN A 233 -18.01 -16.55 -1.09
N ILE A 234 -16.81 -16.14 -1.45
CA ILE A 234 -15.84 -15.49 -0.57
C ILE A 234 -16.02 -13.98 -0.64
N GLU A 235 -16.12 -13.32 0.51
CA GLU A 235 -16.02 -11.87 0.57
C GLU A 235 -14.56 -11.46 0.56
N ILE A 236 -14.20 -10.52 -0.32
CA ILE A 236 -12.83 -10.00 -0.41
C ILE A 236 -12.86 -8.52 -0.07
N ILE A 237 -12.09 -8.16 0.96
CA ILE A 237 -11.87 -6.77 1.36
C ILE A 237 -10.41 -6.40 1.13
N ASP A 238 -10.19 -5.38 0.30
CA ASP A 238 -8.92 -4.70 0.23
C ASP A 238 -8.89 -3.58 1.27
N VAL A 239 -7.95 -3.65 2.19
CA VAL A 239 -7.79 -2.70 3.28
C VAL A 239 -7.46 -1.30 2.78
N ARG A 240 -6.73 -1.16 1.67
CA ARG A 240 -6.25 0.10 1.06
C ARG A 240 -5.38 0.93 2.00
N THR A 241 -5.87 1.20 3.21
CA THR A 241 -5.20 2.07 4.19
C THR A 241 -4.99 1.29 5.50
N LEU A 242 -3.74 1.26 5.97
CA LEU A 242 -3.41 0.70 7.27
C LEU A 242 -3.64 1.73 8.37
N THR A 243 -3.31 2.99 8.08
CA THR A 243 -3.54 4.13 8.96
C THR A 243 -4.11 5.27 8.13
N PRO A 244 -5.36 5.70 8.41
CA PRO A 244 -6.34 5.10 9.31
C PRO A 244 -6.97 3.79 8.78
N LEU A 245 -7.24 2.82 9.67
CA LEU A 245 -7.87 1.55 9.31
C LEU A 245 -9.40 1.65 9.30
N ASP A 246 -10.06 1.13 8.27
CA ASP A 246 -11.52 1.02 8.21
C ASP A 246 -12.04 -0.14 9.07
N LYS A 247 -11.98 0.05 10.37
CA LYS A 247 -12.43 -0.96 11.35
C LYS A 247 -13.88 -1.35 11.14
N ASN A 248 -14.74 -0.40 10.77
CA ASN A 248 -16.19 -0.63 10.64
C ASN A 248 -16.51 -1.63 9.52
N THR A 249 -15.90 -1.45 8.34
CA THR A 249 -16.09 -2.39 7.21
C THR A 249 -15.59 -3.78 7.57
N LEU A 250 -14.42 -3.89 8.21
CA LEU A 250 -13.85 -5.17 8.63
C LEU A 250 -14.75 -5.88 9.65
N ILE A 251 -15.20 -5.18 10.68
CA ILE A 251 -16.09 -5.72 11.72
C ILE A 251 -17.43 -6.17 11.14
N LYS A 252 -18.05 -5.34 10.28
CA LYS A 252 -19.34 -5.67 9.65
C LYS A 252 -19.25 -6.95 8.82
N SER A 253 -18.21 -7.09 8.02
CA SER A 253 -17.97 -8.29 7.21
C SER A 253 -17.72 -9.52 8.09
N PHE A 254 -16.85 -9.39 9.10
CA PHE A 254 -16.54 -10.49 10.00
C PHE A 254 -17.75 -10.99 10.78
N LYS A 255 -18.61 -10.09 11.27
CA LYS A 255 -19.88 -10.46 11.93
C LYS A 255 -20.82 -11.22 10.99
N LYS A 256 -20.86 -10.86 9.72
CA LYS A 256 -21.67 -11.52 8.69
C LYS A 256 -21.17 -12.93 8.39
N THR A 257 -19.87 -13.09 8.08
CA THR A 257 -19.30 -14.36 7.63
C THR A 257 -18.88 -15.27 8.79
N LYS A 258 -18.66 -14.71 9.97
CA LYS A 258 -18.12 -15.36 11.19
C LYS A 258 -16.74 -16.00 10.98
N LYS A 259 -16.19 -15.94 9.82
CA LYS A 259 -14.88 -16.51 9.44
C LYS A 259 -14.07 -15.48 8.69
N ALA A 260 -12.85 -15.23 9.14
CA ALA A 260 -11.94 -14.34 8.45
C ALA A 260 -10.53 -14.92 8.34
N LEU A 261 -9.91 -14.70 7.17
CA LEU A 261 -8.52 -15.00 6.92
C LEU A 261 -7.84 -13.72 6.43
N ILE A 262 -6.85 -13.25 7.18
CA ILE A 262 -6.10 -12.05 6.84
C ILE A 262 -4.87 -12.45 6.02
N LEU A 263 -4.67 -11.80 4.89
CA LEU A 263 -3.53 -11.99 4.00
C LEU A 263 -2.61 -10.77 4.10
N ASP A 264 -1.48 -10.95 4.76
CA ASP A 264 -0.55 -9.86 5.09
C ASP A 264 0.84 -10.15 4.54
N PRO A 265 1.34 -9.38 3.55
CA PRO A 265 2.61 -9.62 2.88
C PRO A 265 3.81 -9.08 3.69
N THR A 266 3.87 -9.40 4.97
CA THR A 266 5.01 -9.10 5.87
C THR A 266 5.30 -10.30 6.77
N TRP A 267 6.28 -10.17 7.65
CA TRP A 267 6.58 -11.19 8.66
C TRP A 267 5.39 -11.41 9.59
N LYS A 268 5.25 -12.64 10.03
CA LYS A 268 4.14 -13.04 10.89
C LYS A 268 4.15 -12.29 12.22
N SER A 269 5.32 -12.17 12.84
CA SER A 269 5.49 -11.46 14.10
C SER A 269 5.40 -9.95 13.89
N TYR A 270 4.59 -9.28 14.70
CA TYR A 270 4.37 -7.83 14.65
C TYR A 270 3.88 -7.26 13.30
N GLY A 271 3.33 -8.12 12.43
CA GLY A 271 2.71 -7.69 11.18
C GLY A 271 1.40 -6.90 11.40
N ALA A 272 0.97 -6.15 10.39
CA ALA A 272 -0.27 -5.36 10.44
C ALA A 272 -1.53 -6.23 10.67
N SER A 273 -1.48 -7.49 10.25
CA SER A 273 -2.50 -8.48 10.55
C SER A 273 -2.74 -8.70 12.04
N SER A 274 -1.77 -8.43 12.91
CA SER A 274 -1.92 -8.55 14.36
C SER A 274 -2.90 -7.52 14.92
N GLU A 275 -2.84 -6.27 14.45
CA GLU A 275 -3.80 -5.22 14.80
C GLU A 275 -5.20 -5.57 14.29
N ILE A 276 -5.32 -6.03 13.05
CA ILE A 276 -6.60 -6.45 12.49
C ILE A 276 -7.21 -7.59 13.32
N ILE A 277 -6.41 -8.59 13.73
CA ILE A 277 -6.85 -9.67 14.63
C ILE A 277 -7.35 -9.08 15.94
N SER A 278 -6.58 -8.19 16.58
CA SER A 278 -6.95 -7.55 17.84
C SER A 278 -8.30 -6.82 17.75
N VAL A 279 -8.53 -6.10 16.64
CA VAL A 279 -9.79 -5.40 16.38
C VAL A 279 -10.95 -6.38 16.25
N LEU A 280 -10.77 -7.45 15.49
CA LEU A 280 -11.85 -8.41 15.20
C LEU A 280 -12.13 -9.36 16.37
N GLN A 281 -11.11 -9.74 17.13
CA GLN A 281 -11.24 -10.68 18.26
C GLN A 281 -12.17 -10.17 19.34
N LYS A 282 -12.27 -8.87 19.56
CA LYS A 282 -13.21 -8.24 20.48
C LYS A 282 -14.68 -8.57 20.15
N HIS A 283 -14.96 -9.04 18.95
CA HIS A 283 -16.30 -9.39 18.47
C HIS A 283 -16.55 -10.90 18.42
N ILE A 284 -15.61 -11.72 18.88
CA ILE A 284 -15.76 -13.18 19.05
C ILE A 284 -16.32 -13.40 20.46
N GLN A 285 -17.61 -13.24 20.65
CA GLN A 285 -18.29 -13.60 21.90
C GLN A 285 -18.30 -15.12 22.03
N ASN A 286 -17.56 -15.73 22.92
CA ASN A 286 -17.52 -17.16 23.31
C ASN A 286 -18.22 -18.18 22.36
N ASN A 287 -18.34 -17.84 21.10
CA ASN A 287 -19.09 -18.55 20.07
C ASN A 287 -18.15 -19.35 19.17
N LYS A 288 -18.14 -20.66 19.34
CA LYS A 288 -17.32 -21.61 18.55
C LYS A 288 -17.54 -21.54 17.03
N SER A 289 -18.55 -20.80 16.56
CA SER A 289 -18.78 -20.61 15.11
C SER A 289 -17.83 -19.61 14.46
N TYR A 290 -17.14 -18.78 15.24
CA TYR A 290 -16.18 -17.82 14.73
C TYR A 290 -14.81 -18.45 14.48
N SER A 291 -14.19 -18.10 13.38
CA SER A 291 -12.81 -18.48 13.05
C SER A 291 -12.05 -17.27 12.52
N LEU A 292 -10.91 -16.99 13.12
CA LEU A 292 -10.05 -15.87 12.75
C LEU A 292 -8.61 -16.36 12.64
N ASP A 293 -7.99 -16.17 11.48
CA ASP A 293 -6.63 -16.65 11.23
C ASP A 293 -5.91 -15.70 10.25
N ARG A 294 -4.62 -15.87 10.07
CA ARG A 294 -3.81 -15.09 9.13
C ARG A 294 -2.82 -15.95 8.37
N ILE A 295 -2.44 -15.49 7.18
CA ILE A 295 -1.28 -15.93 6.42
C ILE A 295 -0.36 -14.74 6.25
N SER A 296 0.90 -14.91 6.66
CA SER A 296 1.98 -13.93 6.54
C SER A 296 3.26 -14.64 6.14
N TYR A 297 4.32 -13.91 5.84
CA TYR A 297 5.62 -14.51 5.61
C TYR A 297 6.17 -15.14 6.89
N PRO A 298 7.02 -16.17 6.77
CA PRO A 298 7.74 -16.72 7.91
C PRO A 298 8.68 -15.65 8.51
N ASP A 299 8.99 -15.78 9.80
CA ASP A 299 9.93 -14.88 10.50
C ASP A 299 11.36 -15.18 10.08
N SER A 300 11.66 -14.98 8.81
CA SER A 300 12.97 -15.15 8.20
C SER A 300 13.17 -14.12 7.07
N HIS A 301 14.42 -13.97 6.64
CA HIS A 301 14.70 -13.11 5.48
C HIS A 301 14.36 -13.80 4.17
N THR A 302 14.06 -13.00 3.14
CA THR A 302 13.79 -13.49 1.78
C THR A 302 15.03 -14.14 1.20
N PRO A 303 14.98 -15.44 0.81
CA PRO A 303 16.12 -16.11 0.21
C PRO A 303 16.47 -15.56 -1.19
N MET A 304 17.75 -15.61 -1.57
CA MET A 304 18.20 -15.29 -2.93
C MET A 304 17.93 -16.42 -3.92
N SER A 305 18.01 -17.68 -3.45
CA SER A 305 17.73 -18.84 -4.30
C SER A 305 16.29 -18.81 -4.81
N GLN A 306 16.10 -18.83 -6.11
CA GLN A 306 14.77 -18.82 -6.75
C GLN A 306 13.85 -19.92 -6.24
N LYS A 307 14.40 -21.12 -5.96
CA LYS A 307 13.64 -22.25 -5.43
C LYS A 307 13.14 -22.00 -4.00
N LEU A 308 13.98 -21.40 -3.16
CA LEU A 308 13.63 -21.05 -1.78
C LEU A 308 12.76 -19.81 -1.72
N GLU A 309 13.02 -18.81 -2.58
CA GLU A 309 12.20 -17.60 -2.68
C GLU A 309 10.74 -17.93 -3.01
N LYS A 310 10.50 -18.87 -3.94
CA LYS A 310 9.14 -19.35 -4.25
C LYS A 310 8.41 -19.95 -3.05
N LYS A 311 9.15 -20.58 -2.11
CA LYS A 311 8.56 -21.16 -0.89
C LYS A 311 8.34 -20.12 0.21
N PHE A 312 9.05 -19.00 0.16
CA PHE A 312 8.95 -17.90 1.12
C PHE A 312 7.66 -17.10 0.94
N TYR A 313 7.30 -16.80 -0.29
CA TYR A 313 6.13 -15.98 -0.60
C TYR A 313 4.82 -16.74 -0.49
N ILE A 314 3.78 -16.02 -0.06
CA ILE A 314 2.41 -16.53 -0.03
C ILE A 314 1.96 -16.81 -1.47
N ASP A 315 1.48 -18.02 -1.72
CA ASP A 315 0.91 -18.46 -2.99
C ASP A 315 -0.58 -18.84 -2.87
N LYS A 316 -1.21 -19.09 -4.01
CA LYS A 316 -2.63 -19.48 -4.06
C LYS A 316 -2.90 -20.80 -3.34
N ASN A 317 -2.00 -21.78 -3.45
CA ASN A 317 -2.19 -23.12 -2.87
C ASN A 317 -2.22 -23.05 -1.35
N LEU A 318 -1.34 -22.23 -0.75
CA LEU A 318 -1.34 -21.98 0.70
C LEU A 318 -2.65 -21.36 1.16
N ILE A 319 -3.18 -20.38 0.43
CA ILE A 319 -4.45 -19.73 0.75
C ILE A 319 -5.60 -20.74 0.62
N ILE A 320 -5.66 -21.52 -0.47
CA ILE A 320 -6.67 -22.55 -0.69
C ILE A 320 -6.66 -23.58 0.44
N LYS A 321 -5.49 -24.12 0.78
CA LYS A 321 -5.32 -25.09 1.88
C LYS A 321 -5.85 -24.53 3.19
N LYS A 322 -5.56 -23.28 3.50
CA LYS A 322 -5.99 -22.62 4.74
C LYS A 322 -7.49 -22.41 4.77
N ILE A 323 -8.10 -21.97 3.67
CA ILE A 323 -9.56 -21.79 3.55
C ILE A 323 -10.28 -23.13 3.70
N LYS A 324 -9.82 -24.20 3.02
CA LYS A 324 -10.37 -25.54 3.18
C LYS A 324 -10.39 -25.98 4.64
N LYS A 325 -9.29 -25.76 5.38
CA LYS A 325 -9.21 -26.05 6.81
C LYS A 325 -10.22 -25.25 7.61
N ILE A 326 -10.37 -23.94 7.36
CA ILE A 326 -11.33 -23.07 8.08
C ILE A 326 -12.77 -23.47 7.78
N LEU A 327 -13.07 -23.84 6.56
CA LEU A 327 -14.41 -24.23 6.13
C LEU A 327 -14.71 -25.71 6.35
N LYS A 328 -13.73 -26.51 6.82
CA LYS A 328 -13.82 -27.96 7.00
C LYS A 328 -14.19 -28.71 5.71
N ILE A 329 -13.65 -28.27 4.59
CA ILE A 329 -13.81 -28.92 3.26
C ILE A 329 -12.68 -29.94 3.07
N LYS A 330 -13.05 -31.15 2.59
CA LYS A 330 -12.10 -32.21 2.22
C LYS A 330 -11.38 -31.92 0.90
#